data_6ee07fb084ede2b20222a5f5e3e48021
#
_entry.id   6ee07fb084ede2b20222a5f5e3e48021
#
_cell.length_a   1.000
_cell.length_b   1.000
_cell.length_c   1.000
_cell.angle_alpha   90.00
_cell.angle_beta   90.00
_cell.angle_gamma   90.00
#
_symmetry.space_group_name_H-M   'P 1'
#
loop_
_entity.id
_entity.type
_entity.pdbx_description
1 polymer ?
#
loop_
_entity_poly.entity_id
_entity_poly.type
_entity_poly.pdbx_seq_one_letter_code
_entity_poly.pdbx_strand_id
1 'polypeptide(L)'
;MYYSNNDVRVQDEPLPKIGKGELLVRVHASGICGSDVMEWYRLHKVPLVLGHEIGAEIVEVGKGVTRYKKDQRITAAHHVPCGKCHFCKMNHPTTCETLRKTNFDPGGFAEYIRVPAINVKYGVFPLPENISYEEATFVEPLA
;
A
#
# COMPACT_ATOMS: atom_id res chain seq x y z
N MET A 1 -12.70 9.33 0.12
CA MET A 1 -11.88 10.50 -0.26
C MET A 1 -11.74 11.43 0.94
N TYR A 2 -10.53 11.82 1.28
CA TYR A 2 -10.19 12.71 2.38
C TYR A 2 -9.91 14.14 1.86
N TYR A 3 -10.55 15.13 2.43
CA TYR A 3 -10.37 16.57 2.14
C TYR A 3 -9.84 17.32 3.37
N SER A 4 -10.31 16.95 4.57
CA SER A 4 -9.86 17.44 5.88
C SER A 4 -10.32 16.48 6.98
N ASN A 5 -9.90 16.69 8.23
CA ASN A 5 -10.40 15.87 9.34
C ASN A 5 -11.92 15.98 9.57
N ASN A 6 -12.53 17.06 9.07
CA ASN A 6 -13.98 17.30 9.15
C ASN A 6 -14.72 16.99 7.84
N ASP A 7 -14.00 16.58 6.79
CA ASP A 7 -14.59 16.28 5.47
C ASP A 7 -13.95 15.01 4.88
N VAL A 8 -14.56 13.87 5.20
CA VAL A 8 -14.22 12.56 4.67
C VAL A 8 -15.45 11.98 4.00
N ARG A 9 -15.32 11.58 2.72
CA ARG A 9 -16.45 11.15 1.91
C ARG A 9 -16.21 9.76 1.33
N VAL A 10 -17.24 8.90 1.40
CA VAL A 10 -17.30 7.68 0.59
C VAL A 10 -17.80 8.05 -0.80
N GLN A 11 -17.06 7.64 -1.83
CA GLN A 11 -17.40 7.92 -3.22
C GLN A 11 -16.90 6.82 -4.14
N ASP A 12 -17.53 6.69 -5.30
CA ASP A 12 -17.10 5.75 -6.31
C ASP A 12 -15.89 6.30 -7.07
N GLU A 13 -14.88 5.46 -7.24
CA GLU A 13 -13.68 5.76 -8.03
C GLU A 13 -13.48 4.67 -9.09
N PRO A 14 -12.89 5.00 -10.24
CA PRO A 14 -12.57 4.00 -11.25
C PRO A 14 -11.64 2.91 -10.73
N LEU A 15 -11.92 1.66 -11.09
CA LEU A 15 -11.03 0.54 -10.75
C LEU A 15 -9.61 0.81 -11.30
N PRO A 16 -8.57 0.75 -10.46
CA PRO A 16 -7.20 0.98 -10.91
C PRO A 16 -6.76 -0.02 -11.97
N LYS A 17 -6.13 0.48 -13.04
CA LYS A 17 -5.53 -0.38 -14.08
C LYS A 17 -4.10 -0.70 -13.70
N ILE A 18 -3.73 -1.98 -13.82
CA ILE A 18 -2.37 -2.43 -13.54
C ILE A 18 -1.53 -2.56 -14.81
N GLY A 19 -0.23 -2.34 -14.64
CA GLY A 19 0.79 -2.50 -15.66
C GLY A 19 1.73 -3.69 -15.40
N LYS A 20 2.84 -3.68 -16.11
CA LYS A 20 3.88 -4.69 -15.94
C LYS A 20 4.49 -4.62 -14.54
N GLY A 21 4.56 -5.77 -13.86
CA GLY A 21 5.19 -5.89 -12.55
C GLY A 21 4.31 -5.47 -11.37
N GLU A 22 3.06 -5.09 -11.61
CA GLU A 22 2.12 -4.59 -10.62
C GLU A 22 1.09 -5.65 -10.20
N LEU A 23 0.38 -5.39 -9.12
CA LEU A 23 -0.75 -6.21 -8.66
C LEU A 23 -1.99 -5.33 -8.51
N LEU A 24 -3.16 -5.87 -8.85
CA LEU A 24 -4.44 -5.39 -8.37
C LEU A 24 -4.85 -6.26 -7.18
N VAL A 25 -5.16 -5.63 -6.06
CA VAL A 25 -5.56 -6.35 -4.86
C VAL A 25 -6.89 -5.81 -4.34
N ARG A 26 -7.70 -6.71 -3.77
CA ARG A 26 -8.91 -6.38 -3.02
C ARG A 26 -8.52 -6.23 -1.55
N VAL A 27 -8.80 -5.09 -0.96
CA VAL A 27 -8.57 -4.84 0.47
C VAL A 27 -9.72 -5.45 1.27
N HIS A 28 -9.39 -6.29 2.23
CA HIS A 28 -10.36 -6.89 3.16
C HIS A 28 -10.37 -6.19 4.51
N ALA A 29 -9.19 -5.69 4.94
CA ALA A 29 -9.04 -4.90 6.15
C ALA A 29 -7.98 -3.82 5.95
N SER A 30 -8.18 -2.66 6.55
CA SER A 30 -7.20 -1.58 6.58
C SER A 30 -7.19 -0.92 7.96
N GLY A 31 -6.03 -0.86 8.59
CA GLY A 31 -5.82 -0.19 9.87
C GLY A 31 -5.88 1.34 9.72
N ILE A 32 -6.14 2.03 10.81
CA ILE A 32 -6.12 3.50 10.90
C ILE A 32 -4.86 3.90 11.67
N CYS A 33 -3.91 4.48 10.94
CA CYS A 33 -2.68 5.01 11.52
C CYS A 33 -2.89 6.42 12.12
N GLY A 34 -2.14 6.75 13.15
CA GLY A 34 -2.10 8.14 13.67
C GLY A 34 -1.74 9.17 12.59
N SER A 35 -0.97 8.79 11.58
CA SER A 35 -0.65 9.68 10.46
C SER A 35 -1.86 10.01 9.56
N ASP A 36 -2.92 9.22 9.59
CA ASP A 36 -4.14 9.49 8.79
C ASP A 36 -4.92 10.69 9.34
N VAL A 37 -4.81 10.97 10.64
CA VAL A 37 -5.47 12.11 11.30
C VAL A 37 -4.57 13.34 11.49
N MET A 38 -3.33 13.29 10.99
CA MET A 38 -2.41 14.44 11.02
C MET A 38 -2.76 15.43 9.90
N GLU A 39 -3.75 16.27 10.12
CA GLU A 39 -4.31 17.17 9.12
C GLU A 39 -3.26 18.09 8.49
N TRP A 40 -2.39 18.70 9.29
CA TRP A 40 -1.31 19.58 8.83
C TRP A 40 -0.38 18.88 7.81
N TYR A 41 -0.19 17.57 7.95
CA TYR A 41 0.61 16.77 7.03
C TYR A 41 -0.15 16.39 5.76
N ARG A 42 -1.49 16.32 5.82
CA ARG A 42 -2.35 15.85 4.72
C ARG A 42 -2.87 16.97 3.82
N LEU A 43 -3.18 18.14 4.37
CA LEU A 43 -3.85 19.23 3.64
C LEU A 43 -3.19 19.66 2.34
N HIS A 44 -1.86 19.58 2.23
CA HIS A 44 -1.16 19.92 0.99
C HIS A 44 -1.23 18.85 -0.11
N LYS A 45 -1.86 17.69 0.19
CA LYS A 45 -2.00 16.55 -0.72
C LYS A 45 -3.45 16.26 -1.11
N VAL A 46 -4.43 16.94 -0.48
CA VAL A 46 -5.85 16.69 -0.75
C VAL A 46 -6.27 17.11 -2.16
N PRO A 47 -7.27 16.45 -2.76
CA PRO A 47 -7.97 15.25 -2.26
C PRO A 47 -7.13 13.98 -2.38
N LEU A 48 -7.26 13.05 -1.42
CA LEU A 48 -6.54 11.78 -1.46
C LEU A 48 -7.34 10.65 -0.77
N VAL A 49 -7.06 9.41 -1.13
CA VAL A 49 -7.49 8.24 -0.36
C VAL A 49 -6.40 7.90 0.65
N LEU A 50 -6.76 7.81 1.92
CA LEU A 50 -5.87 7.43 3.02
C LEU A 50 -5.75 5.90 3.14
N GLY A 51 -5.09 5.44 4.21
CA GLY A 51 -4.92 4.02 4.54
C GLY A 51 -3.66 3.42 3.90
N HIS A 52 -2.94 2.64 4.69
CA HIS A 52 -1.67 2.03 4.28
C HIS A 52 -1.33 0.75 5.05
N GLU A 53 -2.10 0.39 6.07
CA GLU A 53 -1.96 -0.81 6.91
C GLU A 53 -2.98 -1.86 6.43
N ILE A 54 -2.63 -2.67 5.43
CA ILE A 54 -3.62 -3.48 4.70
C ILE A 54 -3.46 -4.99 4.89
N GLY A 55 -4.61 -5.67 4.99
CA GLY A 55 -4.76 -7.09 4.69
C GLY A 55 -5.59 -7.26 3.41
N ALA A 56 -5.07 -7.94 2.40
CA ALA A 56 -5.65 -7.95 1.06
C ALA A 56 -5.50 -9.29 0.35
N GLU A 57 -6.25 -9.44 -0.76
CA GLU A 57 -6.19 -10.59 -1.66
C GLU A 57 -5.86 -10.13 -3.08
N ILE A 58 -4.99 -10.86 -3.76
CA ILE A 58 -4.61 -10.57 -5.15
C ILE A 58 -5.73 -10.97 -6.10
N VAL A 59 -6.28 -10.03 -6.86
CA VAL A 59 -7.32 -10.28 -7.86
C VAL A 59 -6.79 -10.32 -9.29
N GLU A 60 -5.70 -9.58 -9.56
CA GLU A 60 -5.04 -9.60 -10.87
C GLU A 60 -3.52 -9.46 -10.72
N VAL A 61 -2.79 -10.17 -11.56
CA VAL A 61 -1.32 -10.20 -11.56
C VAL A 61 -0.81 -9.62 -12.88
N GLY A 62 -0.04 -8.54 -12.79
CA GLY A 62 0.55 -7.87 -13.92
C GLY A 62 1.64 -8.70 -14.63
N LYS A 63 1.80 -8.45 -15.94
CA LYS A 63 2.80 -9.15 -16.76
C LYS A 63 4.20 -9.10 -16.12
N GLY A 64 4.85 -10.28 -16.03
CA GLY A 64 6.21 -10.40 -15.51
C GLY A 64 6.32 -10.61 -13.99
N VAL A 65 5.21 -10.62 -13.27
CA VAL A 65 5.17 -11.05 -11.87
C VAL A 65 5.04 -12.56 -11.84
N THR A 66 6.05 -13.26 -11.29
CA THR A 66 6.09 -14.74 -11.20
C THR A 66 6.03 -15.24 -9.76
N ARG A 67 6.25 -14.34 -8.79
CA ARG A 67 6.35 -14.68 -7.37
C ARG A 67 4.97 -14.80 -6.70
N TYR A 68 3.95 -14.19 -7.27
CA TYR A 68 2.61 -14.11 -6.71
C TYR A 68 1.58 -14.66 -7.70
N LYS A 69 0.43 -15.09 -7.19
CA LYS A 69 -0.69 -15.61 -7.98
C LYS A 69 -2.02 -14.99 -7.54
N LYS A 70 -3.02 -15.05 -8.42
CA LYS A 70 -4.40 -14.67 -8.10
C LYS A 70 -4.91 -15.48 -6.90
N ASP A 71 -5.80 -14.88 -6.13
CA ASP A 71 -6.46 -15.41 -4.92
C ASP A 71 -5.48 -15.67 -3.76
N GLN A 72 -4.26 -15.14 -3.85
CA GLN A 72 -3.28 -15.20 -2.78
C GLN A 72 -3.52 -14.08 -1.77
N ARG A 73 -3.58 -14.45 -0.49
CA ARG A 73 -3.69 -13.53 0.64
C ARG A 73 -2.34 -12.87 0.91
N ILE A 74 -2.36 -11.55 1.10
CA ILE A 74 -1.13 -10.76 1.31
C ILE A 74 -1.34 -9.61 2.29
N THR A 75 -0.23 -9.12 2.83
CA THR A 75 -0.06 -7.73 3.29
C THR A 75 0.98 -7.05 2.44
N ALA A 76 1.01 -5.72 2.46
CA ALA A 76 1.98 -4.97 1.70
C ALA A 76 2.40 -3.68 2.41
N ALA A 77 3.68 -3.33 2.31
CA ALA A 77 4.21 -2.04 2.73
C ALA A 77 3.98 -0.99 1.63
N HIS A 78 3.40 0.16 1.99
CA HIS A 78 3.15 1.26 1.07
C HIS A 78 4.45 2.03 0.73
N HIS A 79 5.39 2.11 1.65
CA HIS A 79 6.69 2.73 1.48
C HIS A 79 7.79 1.69 1.36
N VAL A 80 8.51 1.69 0.23
CA VAL A 80 9.63 0.78 -0.01
C VAL A 80 10.84 1.52 -0.58
N PRO A 81 12.08 1.19 -0.13
CA PRO A 81 13.29 1.79 -0.65
C PRO A 81 13.65 1.24 -2.03
N CYS A 82 14.41 1.99 -2.82
CA CYS A 82 14.81 1.54 -4.16
C CYS A 82 15.88 0.44 -4.18
N GLY A 83 16.57 0.18 -3.08
CA GLY A 83 17.63 -0.82 -2.96
C GLY A 83 18.95 -0.48 -3.70
N LYS A 84 19.03 0.63 -4.45
CA LYS A 84 20.18 0.93 -5.34
C LYS A 84 20.82 2.31 -5.18
N CYS A 85 20.17 3.27 -4.53
CA CYS A 85 20.76 4.59 -4.29
C CYS A 85 21.89 4.53 -3.24
N HIS A 86 22.65 5.62 -3.12
CA HIS A 86 23.72 5.73 -2.15
C HIS A 86 23.27 5.36 -0.73
N PHE A 87 22.16 5.91 -0.27
CA PHE A 87 21.63 5.64 1.08
C PHE A 87 21.28 4.17 1.29
N CYS A 88 20.61 3.52 0.31
CA CYS A 88 20.29 2.09 0.41
C CYS A 88 21.56 1.22 0.47
N LYS A 89 22.59 1.56 -0.32
CA LYS A 89 23.87 0.84 -0.32
C LYS A 89 24.65 1.00 0.98
N MET A 90 24.49 2.15 1.66
CA MET A 90 25.09 2.43 2.96
C MET A 90 24.22 1.98 4.14
N ASN A 91 23.19 1.15 3.89
CA ASN A 91 22.24 0.64 4.89
C ASN A 91 21.46 1.73 5.64
N HIS A 92 21.12 2.82 4.94
CA HIS A 92 20.26 3.90 5.44
C HIS A 92 19.01 4.05 4.55
N PRO A 93 18.16 2.99 4.42
CA PRO A 93 17.02 2.99 3.49
C PRO A 93 15.96 4.03 3.84
N THR A 94 15.83 4.44 5.10
CA THR A 94 14.89 5.46 5.56
C THR A 94 15.15 6.84 4.96
N THR A 95 16.37 7.12 4.50
CA THR A 95 16.73 8.36 3.80
C THR A 95 16.52 8.26 2.28
N CYS A 96 16.12 7.10 1.78
CA CYS A 96 15.87 6.88 0.35
C CYS A 96 14.73 7.76 -0.15
N GLU A 97 14.97 8.55 -1.18
CA GLU A 97 13.96 9.41 -1.78
C GLU A 97 12.78 8.61 -2.36
N THR A 98 13.05 7.43 -2.92
CA THR A 98 12.02 6.53 -3.44
C THR A 98 11.07 6.06 -2.34
N LEU A 99 11.58 5.72 -1.15
CA LEU A 99 10.77 5.30 -0.01
C LEU A 99 9.71 6.37 0.32
N ARG A 100 10.07 7.65 0.28
CA ARG A 100 9.16 8.76 0.58
C ARG A 100 8.10 9.01 -0.51
N LYS A 101 8.29 8.48 -1.71
CA LYS A 101 7.42 8.71 -2.89
C LYS A 101 6.55 7.51 -3.24
N THR A 102 6.88 6.31 -2.75
CA THR A 102 6.06 5.12 -3.02
C THR A 102 4.79 5.14 -2.20
N ASN A 103 3.71 4.63 -2.77
CA ASN A 103 2.42 4.44 -2.11
C ASN A 103 1.57 3.48 -2.94
N PHE A 104 0.43 3.06 -2.38
CA PHE A 104 -0.64 2.40 -3.11
C PHE A 104 -1.42 3.43 -3.95
N ASP A 105 -2.15 2.96 -4.93
CA ASP A 105 -3.01 3.77 -5.75
C ASP A 105 -4.43 3.17 -5.76
N PRO A 106 -5.44 3.87 -5.22
CA PRO A 106 -5.40 5.24 -4.67
C PRO A 106 -4.91 5.35 -3.22
N GLY A 107 -5.09 4.35 -2.38
CA GLY A 107 -4.77 4.26 -0.96
C GLY A 107 -5.55 3.12 -0.32
N GLY A 108 -5.15 2.68 0.89
CA GLY A 108 -5.67 1.48 1.55
C GLY A 108 -7.15 1.54 1.96
N PHE A 109 -7.75 2.74 2.08
CA PHE A 109 -9.19 2.89 2.35
C PHE A 109 -10.02 2.88 1.06
N ALA A 110 -9.71 1.94 0.15
CA ALA A 110 -10.45 1.64 -1.05
C ALA A 110 -10.68 0.13 -1.15
N GLU A 111 -11.76 -0.30 -1.80
CA GLU A 111 -12.04 -1.73 -2.01
C GLU A 111 -10.97 -2.41 -2.85
N TYR A 112 -10.45 -1.71 -3.85
CA TYR A 112 -9.41 -2.19 -4.75
C TYR A 112 -8.28 -1.17 -4.86
N ILE A 113 -7.06 -1.65 -4.82
CA ILE A 113 -5.87 -0.82 -4.98
C ILE A 113 -4.88 -1.46 -5.94
N ARG A 114 -4.15 -0.62 -6.65
CA ARG A 114 -2.97 -1.01 -7.40
C ARG A 114 -1.75 -0.96 -6.49
N VAL A 115 -1.01 -2.04 -6.45
CA VAL A 115 0.29 -2.12 -5.78
C VAL A 115 1.37 -1.93 -6.85
N PRO A 116 2.14 -0.82 -6.82
CA PRO A 116 3.16 -0.53 -7.82
C PRO A 116 4.26 -1.58 -7.88
N ALA A 117 4.90 -1.73 -9.04
CA ALA A 117 5.91 -2.76 -9.30
C ALA A 117 7.07 -2.77 -8.29
N ILE A 118 7.48 -1.60 -7.80
CA ILE A 118 8.54 -1.52 -6.80
C ILE A 118 8.07 -2.05 -5.43
N ASN A 119 6.82 -1.81 -5.05
CA ASN A 119 6.22 -2.35 -3.83
C ASN A 119 6.03 -3.87 -3.98
N VAL A 120 5.60 -4.36 -5.15
CA VAL A 120 5.53 -5.80 -5.44
C VAL A 120 6.88 -6.47 -5.26
N LYS A 121 7.95 -5.81 -5.68
CA LYS A 121 9.31 -6.35 -5.59
C LYS A 121 9.84 -6.44 -4.15
N TYR A 122 9.56 -5.45 -3.31
CA TYR A 122 10.25 -5.28 -2.03
C TYR A 122 9.33 -5.31 -0.81
N GLY A 123 8.03 -5.09 -0.97
CA GLY A 123 7.13 -4.84 0.13
C GLY A 123 5.83 -5.64 0.12
N VAL A 124 5.70 -6.72 -0.67
CA VAL A 124 4.54 -7.62 -0.61
C VAL A 124 4.92 -8.91 0.09
N PHE A 125 4.10 -9.34 1.04
CA PHE A 125 4.33 -10.53 1.86
C PHE A 125 3.09 -11.41 1.86
N PRO A 126 3.22 -12.71 1.49
CA PRO A 126 2.14 -13.68 1.63
C PRO A 126 1.71 -13.82 3.08
N LEU A 127 0.40 -13.89 3.34
CA LEU A 127 -0.14 -14.17 4.65
C LEU A 127 -0.23 -15.68 4.88
N PRO A 128 0.23 -16.19 6.04
CA PRO A 128 -0.05 -17.54 6.49
C PRO A 128 -1.56 -17.76 6.67
N GLU A 129 -2.01 -19.01 6.56
CA GLU A 129 -3.44 -19.35 6.68
C GLU A 129 -4.05 -18.99 8.04
N ASN A 130 -3.25 -19.07 9.08
CA ASN A 130 -3.65 -18.79 10.47
C ASN A 130 -3.66 -17.30 10.85
N ILE A 131 -3.29 -16.39 9.94
CA ILE A 131 -3.35 -14.93 10.17
C ILE A 131 -4.57 -14.38 9.44
N SER A 132 -5.43 -13.65 10.13
CA SER A 132 -6.59 -12.98 9.52
C SER A 132 -6.16 -11.72 8.74
N TYR A 133 -7.07 -11.14 7.95
CA TYR A 133 -6.79 -9.87 7.28
C TYR A 133 -6.69 -8.71 8.27
N GLU A 134 -7.47 -8.76 9.35
CA GLU A 134 -7.42 -7.78 10.44
C GLU A 134 -6.08 -7.84 11.17
N GLU A 135 -5.59 -9.03 11.50
CA GLU A 135 -4.26 -9.20 12.10
C GLU A 135 -3.14 -8.73 11.16
N ALA A 136 -3.31 -8.93 9.85
CA ALA A 136 -2.35 -8.47 8.85
C ALA A 136 -2.16 -6.95 8.82
N THR A 137 -3.15 -6.16 9.26
CA THR A 137 -3.02 -4.69 9.33
C THR A 137 -1.96 -4.25 10.34
N PHE A 138 -1.64 -5.09 11.33
CA PHE A 138 -0.61 -4.79 12.31
C PHE A 138 0.83 -5.04 11.83
N VAL A 139 1.01 -5.65 10.66
CA VAL A 139 2.37 -5.95 10.14
C VAL A 139 3.15 -4.66 9.87
N GLU A 140 2.53 -3.65 9.29
CA GLU A 140 3.19 -2.38 9.00
C GLU A 140 3.58 -1.62 10.28
N PRO A 141 2.68 -1.38 11.26
CA PRO A 141 3.04 -0.64 12.47
C PRO A 141 3.97 -1.38 13.43
N LEU A 142 4.13 -2.70 13.28
CA LEU A 142 5.01 -3.52 14.13
C LEU A 142 6.40 -3.76 13.53
N ALA A 143 6.64 -3.38 12.27
CA ALA A 143 7.86 -3.66 11.52
C ALA A 143 9.03 -2.72 11.83
#